data_9ae40d80a68de324651a1881eeee3661
#
_entry.id   9ae40d80a68de324651a1881eeee3661
#
_cell.length_a   1.000
_cell.length_b   1.000
_cell.length_c   1.000
_cell.angle_alpha   90.00
_cell.angle_beta   90.00
_cell.angle_gamma   90.00
#
_symmetry.space_group_name_H-M   'P 1'
#
loop_
_entity.id
_entity.type
_entity.pdbx_description
1 polymer ?
#
loop_
_entity_poly.entity_id
_entity_poly.type
_entity_poly.pdbx_seq_one_letter_code
_entity_poly.pdbx_strand_id
1 'polypeptide(L)'
;MQFLNYIPNLILVCLGLHLFADFILQIQGHLDKLKQRSWWDQQISGKAERLKELRETILYGITQVPDNVKRIDLAKKFVDFVNLADTEVGHNSSKYRYDYLCALLCHSLLWSIVTFIPLMIVKPDSEVIPVVILTNAIVHSIVDHFKCNTMHINLCADQLIHLVQVVGTVYICFTFFH
;
A
#
# COMPACT_ATOMS: atom_id res chain seq x y z
N MET A 1 -20.88 -21.36 31.14
CA MET A 1 -21.38 -22.04 29.93
C MET A 1 -22.04 -21.11 28.89
N GLN A 2 -22.65 -19.99 29.24
CA GLN A 2 -23.28 -19.09 28.26
C GLN A 2 -22.29 -18.40 27.29
N PHE A 3 -21.04 -18.12 27.70
CA PHE A 3 -20.04 -17.45 26.87
C PHE A 3 -19.59 -18.25 25.63
N LEU A 4 -19.55 -19.60 25.72
CA LEU A 4 -19.14 -20.45 24.59
C LEU A 4 -20.06 -20.34 23.36
N ASN A 5 -21.33 -20.00 23.59
CA ASN A 5 -22.33 -19.86 22.50
C ASN A 5 -22.17 -18.54 21.73
N TYR A 6 -21.44 -17.54 22.28
CA TYR A 6 -21.21 -16.24 21.62
C TYR A 6 -19.99 -16.25 20.70
N ILE A 7 -19.01 -17.13 20.94
CA ILE A 7 -17.76 -17.18 20.17
C ILE A 7 -18.02 -17.41 18.67
N PRO A 8 -18.85 -18.38 18.24
CA PRO A 8 -19.12 -18.60 16.82
C PRO A 8 -19.77 -17.39 16.15
N ASN A 9 -20.71 -16.73 16.82
CA ASN A 9 -21.37 -15.53 16.28
C ASN A 9 -20.38 -14.36 16.14
N LEU A 10 -19.51 -14.17 17.14
CA LEU A 10 -18.50 -13.14 17.10
C LEU A 10 -17.49 -13.39 15.97
N ILE A 11 -17.04 -14.62 15.79
CA ILE A 11 -16.18 -15.02 14.68
C ILE A 11 -16.88 -14.68 13.35
N LEU A 12 -18.16 -15.02 13.20
CA LEU A 12 -18.90 -14.77 11.97
C LEU A 12 -18.99 -13.27 11.65
N VAL A 13 -19.23 -12.44 12.66
CA VAL A 13 -19.25 -10.98 12.50
C VAL A 13 -17.87 -10.44 12.14
N CYS A 14 -16.81 -10.90 12.82
CA CYS A 14 -15.44 -10.51 12.49
C CYS A 14 -15.06 -10.91 11.06
N LEU A 15 -15.45 -12.11 10.60
CA LEU A 15 -15.23 -12.55 9.22
C LEU A 15 -16.01 -11.72 8.20
N GLY A 16 -17.26 -11.35 8.52
CA GLY A 16 -18.03 -10.44 7.68
C GLY A 16 -17.36 -9.06 7.52
N LEU A 17 -16.87 -8.52 8.64
CA LEU A 17 -16.12 -7.24 8.62
C LEU A 17 -14.76 -7.36 7.93
N HIS A 18 -14.08 -8.50 8.06
CA HIS A 18 -12.88 -8.81 7.30
C HIS A 18 -13.12 -8.73 5.79
N LEU A 19 -14.13 -9.45 5.29
CA LEU A 19 -14.50 -9.41 3.88
C LEU A 19 -14.91 -8.00 3.43
N PHE A 20 -15.65 -7.27 4.27
CA PHE A 20 -15.99 -5.88 4.00
C PHE A 20 -14.75 -4.99 3.88
N ALA A 21 -13.81 -5.10 4.82
CA ALA A 21 -12.58 -4.31 4.81
C ALA A 21 -11.70 -4.65 3.60
N ASP A 22 -11.53 -5.93 3.29
CA ASP A 22 -10.67 -6.37 2.19
C ASP A 22 -11.24 -6.08 0.81
N PHE A 23 -12.53 -6.30 0.60
CA PHE A 23 -13.11 -6.18 -0.73
C PHE A 23 -13.78 -4.83 -0.98
N ILE A 24 -14.55 -4.31 -0.03
CA ILE A 24 -15.34 -3.10 -0.27
C ILE A 24 -14.49 -1.83 -0.08
N LEU A 25 -13.67 -1.76 0.97
CA LEU A 25 -12.81 -0.59 1.19
C LEU A 25 -11.68 -0.50 0.14
N GLN A 26 -11.27 -1.64 -0.46
CA GLN A 26 -10.27 -1.64 -1.52
C GLN A 26 -10.84 -1.29 -2.91
N ILE A 27 -12.08 -1.71 -3.22
CA ILE A 27 -12.73 -1.46 -4.53
C ILE A 27 -12.91 0.04 -4.80
N GLN A 28 -13.17 0.85 -3.78
CA GLN A 28 -13.43 2.29 -3.94
C GLN A 28 -12.17 3.15 -4.11
N GLY A 29 -10.98 2.58 -3.97
CA GLY A 29 -9.77 3.38 -3.98
C GLY A 29 -8.62 2.77 -4.76
N HIS A 30 -7.71 3.65 -5.13
CA HIS A 30 -6.41 3.26 -5.65
C HIS A 30 -5.52 2.57 -4.59
N LEU A 31 -6.05 2.22 -3.41
CA LEU A 31 -5.31 1.67 -2.27
C LEU A 31 -4.57 0.38 -2.64
N ASP A 32 -5.19 -0.48 -3.44
CA ASP A 32 -4.55 -1.70 -3.94
C ASP A 32 -3.29 -1.41 -4.78
N LYS A 33 -3.32 -0.35 -5.58
CA LYS A 33 -2.16 0.09 -6.37
C LYS A 33 -1.11 0.73 -5.49
N LEU A 34 -1.52 1.54 -4.51
CA LEU A 34 -0.60 2.22 -3.60
C LEU A 34 0.20 1.26 -2.71
N LYS A 35 -0.32 0.07 -2.41
CA LYS A 35 0.41 -1.00 -1.70
C LYS A 35 1.50 -1.67 -2.54
N GLN A 36 1.47 -1.51 -3.86
CA GLN A 36 2.39 -2.15 -4.79
C GLN A 36 3.60 -1.25 -5.07
N ARG A 37 4.78 -1.75 -4.73
CA ARG A 37 6.04 -1.07 -5.07
C ARG A 37 6.18 -0.85 -6.58
N SER A 38 5.80 -1.84 -7.38
CA SER A 38 5.84 -1.78 -8.84
C SER A 38 5.02 -0.63 -9.43
N TRP A 39 3.89 -0.27 -8.80
CA TRP A 39 3.09 0.88 -9.22
C TRP A 39 3.85 2.20 -9.02
N TRP A 40 4.52 2.36 -7.87
CA TRP A 40 5.34 3.54 -7.59
C TRP A 40 6.54 3.62 -8.55
N ASP A 41 7.21 2.49 -8.78
CA ASP A 41 8.33 2.41 -9.72
C ASP A 41 7.88 2.77 -11.15
N GLN A 42 6.68 2.36 -11.58
CA GLN A 42 6.08 2.74 -12.87
C GLN A 42 5.73 4.23 -12.94
N GLN A 43 5.22 4.84 -11.87
CA GLN A 43 4.93 6.27 -11.85
C GLN A 43 6.21 7.10 -12.00
N ILE A 44 7.30 6.67 -11.38
CA ILE A 44 8.60 7.35 -11.45
C ILE A 44 9.23 7.12 -12.83
N SER A 45 9.29 5.88 -13.30
CA SER A 45 9.86 5.53 -14.61
C SER A 45 9.08 6.15 -15.77
N GLY A 46 7.75 6.20 -15.68
CA GLY A 46 6.92 6.85 -16.68
C GLY A 46 7.16 8.35 -16.79
N LYS A 47 7.49 9.03 -15.69
CA LYS A 47 7.93 10.45 -15.72
C LYS A 47 9.31 10.59 -16.37
N ALA A 48 10.24 9.71 -16.05
CA ALA A 48 11.57 9.70 -16.64
C ALA A 48 11.53 9.44 -18.17
N GLU A 49 10.70 8.50 -18.63
CA GLU A 49 10.51 8.20 -20.05
C GLU A 49 9.91 9.38 -20.81
N ARG A 50 8.88 10.03 -20.26
CA ARG A 50 8.31 11.27 -20.87
C ARG A 50 9.32 12.40 -20.94
N LEU A 51 10.19 12.56 -19.94
CA LEU A 51 11.27 13.53 -19.98
C LEU A 51 12.28 13.20 -21.07
N LYS A 52 12.59 11.92 -21.28
CA LYS A 52 13.47 11.47 -22.35
C LYS A 52 12.88 11.77 -23.73
N GLU A 53 11.62 11.43 -23.97
CA GLU A 53 10.91 11.72 -25.22
C GLU A 53 10.88 13.25 -25.50
N LEU A 54 10.57 14.04 -24.47
CA LEU A 54 10.57 15.49 -24.58
C LEU A 54 11.97 16.04 -24.92
N ARG A 55 13.00 15.48 -24.28
CA ARG A 55 14.40 15.82 -24.57
C ARG A 55 14.77 15.58 -26.02
N GLU A 56 14.43 14.42 -26.57
CA GLU A 56 14.71 14.07 -27.97
C GLU A 56 13.97 15.00 -28.93
N THR A 57 12.71 15.29 -28.65
CA THR A 57 11.90 16.20 -29.47
C THR A 57 12.46 17.63 -29.49
N ILE A 58 12.84 18.14 -28.34
CA ILE A 58 13.40 19.51 -28.24
C ILE A 58 14.79 19.59 -28.89
N LEU A 59 15.64 18.56 -28.67
CA LEU A 59 16.96 18.51 -29.33
C LEU A 59 16.81 18.51 -30.85
N TYR A 60 15.88 17.73 -31.38
CA TYR A 60 15.57 17.75 -32.80
C TYR A 60 15.14 19.18 -33.28
N GLY A 61 14.22 19.82 -32.53
CA GLY A 61 13.80 21.18 -32.82
C GLY A 61 14.96 22.19 -32.82
N ILE A 62 15.89 22.10 -31.85
CA ILE A 62 17.07 22.95 -31.76
C ILE A 62 17.99 22.77 -33.00
N THR A 63 18.14 21.54 -33.51
CA THR A 63 18.96 21.28 -34.70
C THR A 63 18.40 21.94 -35.97
N GLN A 64 17.11 22.25 -36.02
CA GLN A 64 16.45 22.92 -37.14
C GLN A 64 16.60 24.44 -37.13
N VAL A 65 17.17 25.04 -36.08
CA VAL A 65 17.37 26.48 -35.98
C VAL A 65 18.53 26.89 -36.90
N PRO A 66 18.31 27.75 -37.92
CA PRO A 66 19.35 28.13 -38.90
C PRO A 66 20.48 28.98 -38.31
N ASP A 67 20.15 29.79 -37.29
CA ASP A 67 21.10 30.70 -36.64
C ASP A 67 21.95 29.97 -35.61
N ASN A 68 23.24 29.84 -35.86
CA ASN A 68 24.18 29.14 -34.99
C ASN A 68 24.28 29.73 -33.58
N VAL A 69 24.22 31.06 -33.43
CA VAL A 69 24.32 31.71 -32.12
C VAL A 69 23.08 31.43 -31.28
N LYS A 70 21.89 31.55 -31.87
CA LYS A 70 20.62 31.23 -31.22
C LYS A 70 20.54 29.77 -30.90
N ARG A 71 21.03 28.88 -31.76
CA ARG A 71 21.06 27.44 -31.54
C ARG A 71 21.91 27.07 -30.32
N ILE A 72 23.07 27.68 -30.15
CA ILE A 72 23.96 27.44 -28.99
C ILE A 72 23.31 27.94 -27.71
N ASP A 73 22.69 29.10 -27.69
CA ASP A 73 22.00 29.66 -26.53
C ASP A 73 20.81 28.77 -26.11
N LEU A 74 20.00 28.33 -27.08
CA LEU A 74 18.90 27.40 -26.86
C LEU A 74 19.38 26.05 -26.32
N ALA A 75 20.47 25.50 -26.86
CA ALA A 75 21.04 24.25 -26.40
C ALA A 75 21.52 24.33 -24.95
N LYS A 76 22.17 25.43 -24.54
CA LYS A 76 22.60 25.67 -23.16
C LYS A 76 21.40 25.71 -22.21
N LYS A 77 20.38 26.53 -22.50
CA LYS A 77 19.17 26.65 -21.69
C LYS A 77 18.44 25.29 -21.54
N PHE A 78 18.47 24.51 -22.63
CA PHE A 78 17.86 23.17 -22.60
C PHE A 78 18.65 22.20 -21.74
N VAL A 79 19.98 22.19 -21.77
CA VAL A 79 20.82 21.36 -20.90
C VAL A 79 20.58 21.70 -19.44
N ASP A 80 20.49 22.98 -19.09
CA ASP A 80 20.22 23.42 -17.71
C ASP A 80 18.84 22.96 -17.25
N PHE A 81 17.82 23.07 -18.12
CA PHE A 81 16.47 22.56 -17.84
C PHE A 81 16.45 21.03 -17.62
N VAL A 82 17.14 20.26 -18.48
CA VAL A 82 17.20 18.79 -18.36
C VAL A 82 17.89 18.38 -17.06
N ASN A 83 19.02 19.01 -16.72
CA ASN A 83 19.73 18.71 -15.47
C ASN A 83 18.86 18.99 -14.24
N LEU A 84 18.09 20.07 -14.24
CA LEU A 84 17.15 20.39 -13.18
C LEU A 84 16.03 19.32 -13.08
N ALA A 85 15.45 18.94 -14.22
CA ALA A 85 14.38 17.95 -14.28
C ALA A 85 14.87 16.56 -13.86
N ASP A 86 16.05 16.12 -14.28
CA ASP A 86 16.65 14.84 -13.86
C ASP A 86 16.97 14.82 -12.36
N THR A 87 17.43 15.95 -11.81
CA THR A 87 17.65 16.10 -10.36
C THR A 87 16.33 15.97 -9.59
N GLU A 88 15.27 16.59 -10.09
CA GLU A 88 13.94 16.53 -9.45
C GLU A 88 13.32 15.13 -9.50
N VAL A 89 13.46 14.43 -10.63
CA VAL A 89 13.00 13.02 -10.74
C VAL A 89 13.80 12.10 -9.82
N GLY A 90 15.10 12.25 -9.76
CA GLY A 90 15.96 11.50 -8.85
C GLY A 90 15.64 11.75 -7.38
N HIS A 91 15.41 13.01 -6.99
CA HIS A 91 14.99 13.38 -5.64
C HIS A 91 13.63 12.80 -5.27
N ASN A 92 12.65 12.86 -6.17
CA ASN A 92 11.32 12.29 -5.97
C ASN A 92 11.39 10.75 -5.82
N SER A 93 12.22 10.07 -6.60
CA SER A 93 12.39 8.62 -6.49
C SER A 93 12.94 8.20 -5.11
N SER A 94 13.90 8.95 -4.58
CA SER A 94 14.43 8.72 -3.23
C SER A 94 13.40 9.04 -2.14
N LYS A 95 12.68 10.16 -2.27
CA LYS A 95 11.70 10.65 -1.30
C LYS A 95 10.51 9.69 -1.12
N TYR A 96 10.00 9.13 -2.21
CA TYR A 96 8.79 8.27 -2.21
C TYR A 96 9.09 6.78 -2.21
N ARG A 97 10.36 6.40 -1.98
CA ARG A 97 10.82 5.00 -2.03
C ARG A 97 10.04 4.06 -1.12
N TYR A 98 9.55 4.56 0.01
CA TYR A 98 8.89 3.77 1.04
C TYR A 98 7.40 4.05 1.18
N ASP A 99 6.81 4.87 0.29
CA ASP A 99 5.38 5.22 0.37
C ASP A 99 4.46 4.01 0.25
N TYR A 100 4.86 2.99 -0.53
CA TYR A 100 4.14 1.74 -0.59
C TYR A 100 4.08 1.01 0.76
N LEU A 101 5.13 1.11 1.59
CA LEU A 101 5.12 0.54 2.95
C LEU A 101 4.18 1.29 3.87
N CYS A 102 4.19 2.63 3.80
CA CYS A 102 3.23 3.44 4.53
C CYS A 102 1.79 3.09 4.14
N ALA A 103 1.50 3.00 2.86
CA ALA A 103 0.17 2.62 2.36
C ALA A 103 -0.23 1.22 2.85
N LEU A 104 0.69 0.26 2.79
CA LEU A 104 0.48 -1.10 3.26
C LEU A 104 0.18 -1.15 4.76
N LEU A 105 0.97 -0.47 5.58
CA LEU A 105 0.78 -0.41 7.03
C LEU A 105 -0.52 0.29 7.42
N CYS A 106 -0.84 1.43 6.78
CA CYS A 106 -2.11 2.14 7.03
C CYS A 106 -3.31 1.28 6.65
N HIS A 107 -3.27 0.57 5.51
CA HIS A 107 -4.30 -0.37 5.11
C HIS A 107 -4.47 -1.47 6.16
N SER A 108 -3.38 -2.12 6.55
CA SER A 108 -3.40 -3.25 7.49
C SER A 108 -3.90 -2.83 8.87
N LEU A 109 -3.55 -1.63 9.33
CA LEU A 109 -4.03 -1.08 10.59
C LEU A 109 -5.55 -0.82 10.54
N LEU A 110 -6.02 -0.17 9.46
CA LEU A 110 -7.46 0.08 9.25
C LEU A 110 -8.24 -1.23 9.16
N TRP A 111 -7.72 -2.19 8.40
CA TRP A 111 -8.28 -3.53 8.29
C TRP A 111 -8.42 -4.20 9.67
N SER A 112 -7.36 -4.17 10.48
CA SER A 112 -7.35 -4.78 11.81
C SER A 112 -8.35 -4.10 12.75
N ILE A 113 -8.43 -2.76 12.75
CA ILE A 113 -9.42 -2.03 13.55
C ILE A 113 -10.82 -2.44 13.14
N VAL A 114 -11.17 -2.38 11.86
CA VAL A 114 -12.52 -2.69 11.36
C VAL A 114 -12.91 -4.13 11.66
N THR A 115 -12.01 -5.08 11.41
CA THR A 115 -12.25 -6.52 11.63
C THR A 115 -12.54 -6.84 13.10
N PHE A 116 -11.84 -6.19 14.03
CA PHE A 116 -11.95 -6.49 15.46
C PHE A 116 -12.81 -5.48 16.25
N ILE A 117 -13.58 -4.61 15.59
CA ILE A 117 -14.61 -3.77 16.26
C ILE A 117 -15.51 -4.61 17.20
N PRO A 118 -16.03 -5.79 16.80
CA PRO A 118 -16.89 -6.57 17.68
C PRO A 118 -16.16 -7.02 18.95
N LEU A 119 -14.89 -7.35 18.87
CA LEU A 119 -14.08 -7.72 20.03
C LEU A 119 -13.89 -6.52 20.98
N MET A 120 -13.67 -5.32 20.44
CA MET A 120 -13.58 -4.07 21.21
C MET A 120 -14.89 -3.75 21.96
N ILE A 121 -16.03 -4.04 21.34
CA ILE A 121 -17.36 -3.84 21.96
C ILE A 121 -17.61 -4.84 23.08
N VAL A 122 -17.24 -6.11 22.88
CA VAL A 122 -17.48 -7.19 23.85
C VAL A 122 -16.53 -7.13 25.06
N LYS A 123 -15.32 -6.62 24.84
CA LYS A 123 -14.27 -6.50 25.89
C LYS A 123 -13.66 -5.09 25.90
N PRO A 124 -14.44 -4.02 26.20
CA PRO A 124 -13.99 -2.65 26.07
C PRO A 124 -12.82 -2.30 27.02
N ASP A 125 -12.78 -2.91 28.20
CA ASP A 125 -11.77 -2.61 29.24
C ASP A 125 -10.53 -3.51 29.14
N SER A 126 -10.39 -4.28 28.09
CA SER A 126 -9.26 -5.20 27.94
C SER A 126 -8.01 -4.47 27.43
N GLU A 127 -6.98 -4.39 28.23
CA GLU A 127 -5.66 -3.83 27.87
C GLU A 127 -4.98 -4.62 26.72
N VAL A 128 -5.46 -5.83 26.43
CA VAL A 128 -4.92 -6.69 25.38
C VAL A 128 -5.38 -6.26 23.98
N ILE A 129 -6.52 -5.56 23.87
CA ILE A 129 -7.09 -5.18 22.56
C ILE A 129 -6.12 -4.37 21.68
N PRO A 130 -5.42 -3.32 22.17
CA PRO A 130 -4.46 -2.59 21.35
C PRO A 130 -3.34 -3.50 20.81
N VAL A 131 -2.85 -4.42 21.65
CA VAL A 131 -1.81 -5.40 21.26
C VAL A 131 -2.33 -6.34 20.18
N VAL A 132 -3.56 -6.81 20.32
CA VAL A 132 -4.23 -7.67 19.33
C VAL A 132 -4.36 -6.95 17.99
N ILE A 133 -4.84 -5.71 17.99
CA ILE A 133 -4.98 -4.90 16.77
C ILE A 133 -3.62 -4.72 16.09
N LEU A 134 -2.62 -4.31 16.85
CA LEU A 134 -1.27 -4.05 16.31
C LEU A 134 -0.63 -5.33 15.74
N THR A 135 -0.70 -6.44 16.48
CA THR A 135 -0.15 -7.72 16.04
C THR A 135 -0.84 -8.21 14.76
N ASN A 136 -2.17 -8.11 14.70
CA ASN A 136 -2.93 -8.47 13.51
C ASN A 136 -2.61 -7.56 12.31
N ALA A 137 -2.45 -6.26 12.53
CA ALA A 137 -2.05 -5.34 11.47
C ALA A 137 -0.65 -5.69 10.91
N ILE A 138 0.30 -6.05 11.76
CA ILE A 138 1.65 -6.46 11.33
C ILE A 138 1.58 -7.76 10.51
N VAL A 139 0.87 -8.79 11.00
CA VAL A 139 0.72 -10.06 10.28
C VAL A 139 0.03 -9.85 8.94
N HIS A 140 -1.07 -9.10 8.91
CA HIS A 140 -1.79 -8.77 7.68
C HIS A 140 -0.88 -8.04 6.67
N SER A 141 -0.12 -7.05 7.13
CA SER A 141 0.81 -6.30 6.27
C SER A 141 1.90 -7.20 5.67
N ILE A 142 2.41 -8.18 6.42
CA ILE A 142 3.38 -9.15 5.91
C ILE A 142 2.75 -10.04 4.83
N VAL A 143 1.56 -10.56 5.06
CA VAL A 143 0.84 -11.42 4.11
C VAL A 143 0.53 -10.65 2.83
N ASP A 144 -0.01 -9.43 2.95
CA ASP A 144 -0.28 -8.54 1.81
C ASP A 144 0.99 -8.18 1.04
N HIS A 145 2.13 -8.00 1.74
CA HIS A 145 3.40 -7.78 1.07
C HIS A 145 3.80 -8.97 0.19
N PHE A 146 3.65 -10.19 0.70
CA PHE A 146 3.95 -11.42 -0.07
C PHE A 146 3.01 -11.58 -1.25
N LYS A 147 1.76 -11.15 -1.15
CA LYS A 147 0.80 -11.15 -2.26
C LYS A 147 1.09 -10.06 -3.28
N CYS A 148 1.19 -8.80 -2.85
CA CYS A 148 1.20 -7.64 -3.74
C CYS A 148 2.57 -7.31 -4.33
N ASN A 149 3.65 -7.60 -3.59
CA ASN A 149 5.01 -7.15 -3.96
C ASN A 149 5.94 -8.28 -4.39
N THR A 150 5.79 -9.48 -3.83
CA THR A 150 6.64 -10.62 -4.19
C THR A 150 5.92 -11.68 -5.02
N MET A 151 4.59 -11.62 -5.08
CA MET A 151 3.75 -12.58 -5.83
C MET A 151 3.95 -14.05 -5.42
N HIS A 152 4.35 -14.30 -4.17
CA HIS A 152 4.60 -15.65 -3.65
C HIS A 152 3.32 -16.39 -3.28
N ILE A 153 2.23 -15.66 -2.98
CA ILE A 153 0.95 -16.22 -2.61
C ILE A 153 -0.15 -15.71 -3.55
N ASN A 154 -1.11 -16.59 -3.87
CA ASN A 154 -2.28 -16.22 -4.66
C ASN A 154 -3.41 -15.71 -3.76
N LEU A 155 -4.48 -15.19 -4.37
CA LEU A 155 -5.62 -14.63 -3.65
C LEU A 155 -6.27 -15.65 -2.70
N CYS A 156 -6.38 -16.93 -3.09
CA CYS A 156 -7.00 -17.96 -2.24
C CYS A 156 -6.17 -18.24 -0.98
N ALA A 157 -4.86 -18.35 -1.13
CA ALA A 157 -3.95 -18.56 0.01
C ALA A 157 -3.94 -17.36 0.94
N ASP A 158 -3.92 -16.16 0.41
CA ASP A 158 -4.02 -14.90 1.12
C ASP A 158 -5.29 -14.85 1.98
N GLN A 159 -6.46 -15.07 1.39
CA GLN A 159 -7.73 -15.05 2.10
C GLN A 159 -7.84 -16.17 3.16
N LEU A 160 -7.28 -17.34 2.88
CA LEU A 160 -7.24 -18.44 3.85
C LEU A 160 -6.39 -18.08 5.09
N ILE A 161 -5.24 -17.47 4.88
CA ILE A 161 -4.35 -17.01 5.97
C ILE A 161 -5.08 -15.98 6.84
N HIS A 162 -5.74 -15.00 6.24
CA HIS A 162 -6.49 -13.99 6.98
C HIS A 162 -7.69 -14.59 7.74
N LEU A 163 -8.39 -15.56 7.15
CA LEU A 163 -9.47 -16.29 7.83
C LEU A 163 -8.95 -17.01 9.08
N VAL A 164 -7.84 -17.74 8.97
CA VAL A 164 -7.19 -18.41 10.11
C VAL A 164 -6.73 -17.39 11.16
N GLN A 165 -6.18 -16.26 10.72
CA GLN A 165 -5.76 -15.17 11.60
C GLN A 165 -6.92 -14.62 12.42
N VAL A 166 -8.08 -14.32 11.80
CA VAL A 166 -9.27 -13.82 12.49
C VAL A 166 -9.81 -14.83 13.49
N VAL A 167 -10.01 -16.08 13.05
CA VAL A 167 -10.53 -17.16 13.92
C VAL A 167 -9.61 -17.42 15.11
N GLY A 168 -8.31 -17.55 14.84
CA GLY A 168 -7.28 -17.77 15.87
C GLY A 168 -7.23 -16.64 16.88
N THR A 169 -7.29 -15.39 16.42
CA THR A 169 -7.26 -14.21 17.30
C THR A 169 -8.47 -14.18 18.23
N VAL A 170 -9.67 -14.34 17.70
CA VAL A 170 -10.91 -14.36 18.52
C VAL A 170 -10.84 -15.48 19.54
N TYR A 171 -10.45 -16.68 19.12
CA TYR A 171 -10.33 -17.83 20.00
C TYR A 171 -9.33 -17.60 21.15
N ILE A 172 -8.13 -17.10 20.83
CA ILE A 172 -7.09 -16.79 21.82
C ILE A 172 -7.58 -15.73 22.82
N CYS A 173 -8.22 -14.65 22.34
CA CYS A 173 -8.73 -13.59 23.20
C CYS A 173 -9.78 -14.08 24.20
N PHE A 174 -10.59 -15.07 23.84
CA PHE A 174 -11.60 -15.62 24.74
C PHE A 174 -11.09 -16.76 25.64
N THR A 175 -10.03 -17.46 25.24
CA THR A 175 -9.49 -18.58 26.02
C THR A 175 -8.49 -18.12 27.06
N PHE A 176 -7.64 -17.14 26.72
CA PHE A 176 -6.50 -16.78 27.56
C PHE A 176 -6.61 -15.42 28.25
N PHE A 177 -7.49 -14.54 27.76
CA PHE A 177 -7.64 -13.19 28.32
C PHE A 177 -9.06 -12.99 28.85
N HIS A 178 -9.27 -13.43 30.10
CA HIS A 178 -10.53 -13.26 30.83
C HIS A 178 -10.63 -11.90 31.49
#